data_1d59634025ae13e86e09b2d81194acd9
#
_entry.id   1d59634025ae13e86e09b2d81194acd9
#
_cell.length_a   1.000
_cell.length_b   1.000
_cell.length_c   1.000
_cell.angle_alpha   90.00
_cell.angle_beta   90.00
_cell.angle_gamma   90.00
#
_symmetry.space_group_name_H-M   'P 1'
#
loop_
_entity.id
_entity.type
_entity.pdbx_description
1 polymer ?
#
loop_
_entity_poly.entity_id
_entity_poly.type
_entity_poly.pdbx_seq_one_letter_code
_entity_poly.pdbx_strand_id
1 'polypeptide(L)'
;MAVTVAETQPATPALSAGMASSHQLHQPGSTPKPLPPTRTFKVSDFTRVRTLGTGTFARVCLVRPASATVPLEEDKNAEVYALKILKKTEVIKLKQIDHVRHERAVLADVAGHPFITNLQASFSDRDRLYLVLDYVPGGEIFSYLRKYRRFDEQIARFYAAEIVLVLEYLHEKQGGVAYRDLKPENLLLDKDGHIKLADFGFAKRLGYKDDRPVETYTLCGTPEYLAPEVIHNKGHTTAVDWWALGILIYEFLTGYPPFWHQNPIEIYKQIVEKPVVFPQEPHISDEAKDIIKSFCTIDRSRRLGNISGGAGRVKAHPFFHGVNWEDLLSRRQPGPIIPPIRYPGDAQCFDMYPEDDGKGDVYTAELANKYDQYFEDF
;
A
#
# COMPACT_ATOMS: atom_id res chain seq x y z
N MET A 1 78.16 -23.12 -13.59
CA MET A 1 78.73 -22.11 -12.70
C MET A 1 77.60 -21.43 -11.94
N ALA A 2 77.65 -21.63 -10.66
CA ALA A 2 76.67 -21.03 -9.70
C ALA A 2 77.12 -19.60 -9.40
N VAL A 3 76.20 -18.67 -9.23
CA VAL A 3 76.35 -17.53 -8.33
C VAL A 3 75.00 -17.20 -7.68
N THR A 4 75.00 -17.43 -6.39
CA THR A 4 74.06 -17.01 -5.40
C THR A 4 74.30 -15.52 -5.10
N VAL A 5 73.25 -14.71 -5.01
CA VAL A 5 73.28 -13.46 -4.22
C VAL A 5 71.98 -13.23 -3.47
N ALA A 6 72.22 -12.83 -2.24
CA ALA A 6 71.35 -12.80 -1.05
C ALA A 6 70.22 -11.76 -1.05
N GLU A 7 69.33 -12.02 -0.14
CA GLU A 7 68.27 -11.17 0.42
C GLU A 7 68.74 -9.79 0.89
N THR A 8 67.91 -8.80 0.70
CA THR A 8 67.80 -7.65 1.63
C THR A 8 66.35 -7.21 1.71
N GLN A 9 65.78 -7.38 2.89
CA GLN A 9 64.59 -6.65 3.33
C GLN A 9 64.94 -5.20 3.71
N PRO A 10 64.07 -4.28 3.55
CA PRO A 10 63.96 -3.15 4.48
C PRO A 10 62.63 -2.99 5.18
N ALA A 11 62.77 -2.98 6.48
CA ALA A 11 62.16 -2.15 7.52
C ALA A 11 60.76 -1.59 7.32
N THR A 12 59.88 -2.00 8.23
CA THR A 12 58.60 -1.40 8.67
C THR A 12 58.85 -0.04 9.35
N PRO A 13 57.95 0.94 9.16
CA PRO A 13 57.67 1.92 10.20
C PRO A 13 56.31 1.71 10.86
N ALA A 14 56.29 1.95 12.15
CA ALA A 14 55.23 1.74 13.09
C ALA A 14 54.13 2.81 13.02
N LEU A 15 52.91 2.33 13.28
CA LEU A 15 51.83 2.90 14.11
C LEU A 15 51.53 4.40 14.10
N SER A 16 50.32 4.73 13.61
CA SER A 16 49.51 5.69 14.34
C SER A 16 48.06 5.13 14.43
N ALA A 17 47.57 5.05 15.65
CA ALA A 17 46.23 4.65 16.01
C ALA A 17 45.23 5.72 15.59
N GLY A 18 44.12 5.29 15.04
CA GLY A 18 43.03 6.21 14.71
C GLY A 18 41.70 5.52 14.40
N MET A 19 40.86 5.44 15.40
CA MET A 19 39.40 5.32 15.37
C MET A 19 38.80 4.06 14.77
N ALA A 20 38.48 3.13 15.65
CA ALA A 20 37.52 2.06 15.45
C ALA A 20 36.13 2.67 15.28
N SER A 21 35.58 2.55 14.08
CA SER A 21 34.16 2.78 13.82
C SER A 21 33.43 1.52 14.26
N SER A 22 32.72 1.62 15.39
CA SER A 22 31.89 0.55 15.92
C SER A 22 30.70 0.32 15.00
N HIS A 23 30.76 -0.68 14.13
CA HIS A 23 29.58 -1.30 13.55
C HIS A 23 28.82 -2.00 14.68
N GLN A 24 27.80 -1.35 15.19
CA GLN A 24 26.80 -2.03 16.02
C GLN A 24 26.03 -3.00 15.12
N LEU A 25 26.33 -4.28 15.29
CA LEU A 25 25.51 -5.39 14.83
C LEU A 25 24.13 -5.26 15.46
N HIS A 26 23.11 -5.02 14.64
CA HIS A 26 21.72 -5.06 15.06
C HIS A 26 21.40 -6.51 15.47
N GLN A 27 21.14 -6.71 16.75
CA GLN A 27 20.64 -7.98 17.30
C GLN A 27 19.22 -8.23 16.78
N PRO A 28 18.90 -9.43 16.29
CA PRO A 28 17.53 -9.84 16.00
C PRO A 28 16.84 -10.21 17.31
N GLY A 29 15.90 -9.38 17.76
CA GLY A 29 15.14 -9.68 18.98
C GLY A 29 14.53 -8.46 19.65
N SER A 30 13.78 -7.63 18.91
CA SER A 30 12.81 -6.74 19.55
C SER A 30 11.47 -7.46 19.54
N THR A 31 11.05 -7.95 20.71
CA THR A 31 9.65 -8.27 21.00
C THR A 31 8.77 -7.12 20.54
N PRO A 32 7.61 -7.41 19.88
CA PRO A 32 6.69 -6.37 19.46
C PRO A 32 6.36 -5.46 20.65
N LYS A 33 6.54 -4.16 20.45
CA LYS A 33 6.16 -3.17 21.45
C LYS A 33 4.66 -3.35 21.72
N PRO A 34 4.19 -3.52 22.97
CA PRO A 34 2.77 -3.63 23.23
C PRO A 34 2.07 -2.40 22.67
N LEU A 35 1.03 -2.61 21.88
CA LEU A 35 0.13 -1.55 21.46
C LEU A 35 -0.33 -0.79 22.72
N PRO A 36 -0.48 0.55 22.68
CA PRO A 36 -1.04 1.30 23.78
C PRO A 36 -2.38 0.70 24.18
N PRO A 37 -2.81 0.82 25.48
CA PRO A 37 -4.03 0.17 25.95
C PRO A 37 -5.19 0.57 25.07
N THR A 38 -5.64 -0.35 24.26
CA THR A 38 -6.68 -0.17 23.27
C THR A 38 -7.98 0.14 24.00
N ARG A 39 -8.53 1.32 23.74
CA ARG A 39 -9.91 1.64 24.03
C ARG A 39 -10.75 0.52 23.43
N THR A 40 -11.40 -0.28 24.25
CA THR A 40 -12.31 -1.35 23.76
C THR A 40 -13.53 -0.69 23.15
N PHE A 41 -13.54 -0.62 21.83
CA PHE A 41 -14.70 -0.12 21.10
C PHE A 41 -15.75 -1.22 20.93
N LYS A 42 -17.02 -0.79 20.86
CA LYS A 42 -18.16 -1.62 20.48
C LYS A 42 -18.90 -0.91 19.35
N VAL A 43 -19.67 -1.66 18.58
CA VAL A 43 -20.46 -1.07 17.48
C VAL A 43 -21.42 0.02 17.99
N SER A 44 -21.94 -0.10 19.22
CA SER A 44 -22.78 0.90 19.87
C SER A 44 -22.11 2.23 20.19
N ASP A 45 -20.77 2.28 20.16
CA ASP A 45 -20.01 3.52 20.37
C ASP A 45 -20.01 4.43 19.13
N PHE A 46 -20.55 3.94 18.03
CA PHE A 46 -20.59 4.62 16.74
C PHE A 46 -22.01 4.82 16.23
N THR A 47 -22.29 6.00 15.70
CA THR A 47 -23.47 6.28 14.88
C THR A 47 -23.07 6.22 13.42
N ARG A 48 -23.73 5.37 12.64
CA ARG A 48 -23.53 5.28 11.19
C ARG A 48 -24.11 6.50 10.50
N VAL A 49 -23.33 7.12 9.61
CA VAL A 49 -23.75 8.27 8.80
C VAL A 49 -24.24 7.79 7.44
N ARG A 50 -23.39 7.06 6.70
CA ARG A 50 -23.74 6.45 5.40
C ARG A 50 -22.72 5.39 4.99
N THR A 51 -23.07 4.58 4.00
CA THR A 51 -22.13 3.69 3.32
C THR A 51 -21.22 4.47 2.37
N LEU A 52 -19.92 4.22 2.42
CA LEU A 52 -18.88 4.77 1.57
C LEU A 52 -18.48 3.81 0.43
N GLY A 53 -18.57 2.50 0.66
CA GLY A 53 -18.22 1.49 -0.32
C GLY A 53 -18.72 0.11 0.10
N THR A 54 -18.88 -0.78 -0.88
CA THR A 54 -19.29 -2.18 -0.67
C THR A 54 -18.38 -3.10 -1.49
N GLY A 55 -17.89 -4.16 -0.84
CA GLY A 55 -17.15 -5.25 -1.47
C GLY A 55 -17.89 -6.58 -1.30
N THR A 56 -17.28 -7.67 -1.78
CA THR A 56 -17.87 -9.02 -1.78
C THR A 56 -18.23 -9.51 -0.37
N PHE A 57 -17.41 -9.19 0.64
CA PHE A 57 -17.63 -9.64 2.04
C PHE A 57 -17.46 -8.51 3.06
N ALA A 58 -17.22 -7.28 2.59
CA ALA A 58 -17.02 -6.12 3.43
C ALA A 58 -17.89 -4.94 3.00
N ARG A 59 -18.23 -4.10 3.97
CA ARG A 59 -18.86 -2.80 3.77
C ARG A 59 -18.07 -1.75 4.54
N VAL A 60 -17.81 -0.60 3.94
CA VAL A 60 -17.18 0.53 4.60
C VAL A 60 -18.24 1.61 4.83
N CYS A 61 -18.36 2.07 6.07
CA CYS A 61 -19.33 3.09 6.47
C CYS A 61 -18.61 4.29 7.08
N LEU A 62 -19.07 5.49 6.74
CA LEU A 62 -18.75 6.68 7.52
C LEU A 62 -19.48 6.59 8.86
N VAL A 63 -18.74 6.75 9.94
CA VAL A 63 -19.26 6.73 11.30
C VAL A 63 -18.72 7.88 12.12
N ARG A 64 -19.45 8.26 13.15
CA ARG A 64 -19.02 9.21 14.18
C ARG A 64 -19.25 8.62 15.56
N PRO A 65 -18.59 9.12 16.64
CA PRO A 65 -18.91 8.70 18.00
C PRO A 65 -20.41 8.87 18.30
N ALA A 66 -21.02 7.88 18.95
CA ALA A 66 -22.44 7.93 19.33
C ALA A 66 -22.74 9.05 20.35
N SER A 67 -21.71 9.51 21.09
CA SER A 67 -21.81 10.64 22.02
C SER A 67 -21.84 12.01 21.34
N ALA A 68 -21.53 12.10 20.04
CA ALA A 68 -21.55 13.35 19.30
C ALA A 68 -22.99 13.84 19.07
N THR A 69 -23.31 15.02 19.57
CA THR A 69 -24.66 15.63 19.51
C THR A 69 -24.78 16.74 18.48
N VAL A 70 -23.66 17.36 18.10
CA VAL A 70 -23.61 18.45 17.12
C VAL A 70 -23.74 17.88 15.71
N PRO A 71 -24.56 18.47 14.80
CA PRO A 71 -24.56 18.09 13.40
C PRO A 71 -23.17 18.16 12.76
N LEU A 72 -22.83 17.22 11.85
CA LEU A 72 -21.50 17.16 11.24
C LEU A 72 -21.12 18.43 10.49
N GLU A 73 -22.09 19.08 9.83
CA GLU A 73 -21.93 20.31 9.05
C GLU A 73 -21.59 21.54 9.91
N GLU A 74 -21.94 21.48 11.19
CA GLU A 74 -21.72 22.55 12.17
C GLU A 74 -20.47 22.35 13.02
N ASP A 75 -19.99 21.10 13.12
CA ASP A 75 -18.84 20.73 13.93
C ASP A 75 -17.55 20.67 13.09
N LYS A 76 -16.78 21.76 13.11
CA LYS A 76 -15.50 21.84 12.41
C LYS A 76 -14.43 20.87 12.92
N ASN A 77 -14.62 20.34 14.12
CA ASN A 77 -13.70 19.40 14.76
C ASN A 77 -14.33 18.02 14.93
N ALA A 78 -15.39 17.71 14.19
CA ALA A 78 -16.07 16.43 14.28
C ALA A 78 -15.08 15.25 14.13
N GLU A 79 -15.11 14.37 15.10
CA GLU A 79 -14.44 13.06 15.00
C GLU A 79 -15.26 12.15 14.06
N VAL A 80 -14.61 11.68 13.01
CA VAL A 80 -15.23 10.77 12.05
C VAL A 80 -14.25 9.67 11.65
N TYR A 81 -14.78 8.50 11.33
CA TYR A 81 -14.00 7.32 10.98
C TYR A 81 -14.62 6.59 9.79
N ALA A 82 -13.81 5.80 9.11
CA ALA A 82 -14.26 4.78 8.17
C ALA A 82 -14.32 3.44 8.91
N LEU A 83 -15.51 2.90 9.08
CA LEU A 83 -15.74 1.60 9.72
C LEU A 83 -15.88 0.53 8.66
N LYS A 84 -14.83 -0.31 8.49
CA LYS A 84 -14.88 -1.50 7.63
C LYS A 84 -15.52 -2.64 8.41
N ILE A 85 -16.63 -3.14 7.93
CA ILE A 85 -17.48 -4.17 8.54
C ILE A 85 -17.39 -5.42 7.68
N LEU A 86 -16.99 -6.55 8.27
CA LEU A 86 -16.86 -7.83 7.58
C LEU A 86 -17.80 -8.85 8.24
N LYS A 87 -18.61 -9.55 7.44
CA LYS A 87 -19.50 -10.62 7.92
C LYS A 87 -18.68 -11.89 8.07
N LYS A 88 -18.60 -12.46 9.30
CA LYS A 88 -17.83 -13.70 9.58
C LYS A 88 -18.27 -14.86 8.67
N THR A 89 -19.56 -14.99 8.39
CA THR A 89 -20.11 -16.00 7.48
C THR A 89 -19.49 -15.90 6.07
N GLU A 90 -19.43 -14.70 5.51
CA GLU A 90 -18.87 -14.49 4.17
C GLU A 90 -17.36 -14.68 4.15
N VAL A 91 -16.66 -14.19 5.19
CA VAL A 91 -15.20 -14.40 5.35
C VAL A 91 -14.83 -15.89 5.35
N ILE A 92 -15.62 -16.71 6.08
CA ILE A 92 -15.44 -18.16 6.14
C ILE A 92 -15.78 -18.82 4.80
N LYS A 93 -16.95 -18.51 4.24
CA LYS A 93 -17.46 -19.06 2.98
C LYS A 93 -16.47 -18.83 1.81
N LEU A 94 -15.90 -17.63 1.75
CA LEU A 94 -14.95 -17.23 0.73
C LEU A 94 -13.49 -17.56 1.07
N LYS A 95 -13.25 -18.28 2.18
CA LYS A 95 -11.92 -18.68 2.66
C LYS A 95 -10.95 -17.50 2.85
N GLN A 96 -11.46 -16.39 3.38
CA GLN A 96 -10.71 -15.12 3.53
C GLN A 96 -10.15 -14.90 4.95
N ILE A 97 -10.24 -15.88 5.85
CA ILE A 97 -9.82 -15.75 7.26
C ILE A 97 -8.38 -15.23 7.37
N ASP A 98 -7.44 -15.87 6.67
CA ASP A 98 -6.03 -15.47 6.73
C ASP A 98 -5.79 -14.08 6.15
N HIS A 99 -6.50 -13.72 5.08
CA HIS A 99 -6.41 -12.38 4.47
C HIS A 99 -6.86 -11.30 5.44
N VAL A 100 -7.99 -11.48 6.10
CA VAL A 100 -8.54 -10.51 7.07
C VAL A 100 -7.63 -10.37 8.30
N ARG A 101 -7.06 -11.48 8.79
CA ARG A 101 -6.09 -11.46 9.89
C ARG A 101 -4.79 -10.74 9.49
N HIS A 102 -4.27 -11.02 8.29
CA HIS A 102 -3.09 -10.35 7.76
C HIS A 102 -3.33 -8.86 7.54
N GLU A 103 -4.49 -8.48 6.99
CA GLU A 103 -4.87 -7.07 6.81
C GLU A 103 -4.80 -6.32 8.15
N ARG A 104 -5.47 -6.84 9.18
CA ARG A 104 -5.45 -6.22 10.51
C ARG A 104 -4.04 -6.11 11.09
N ALA A 105 -3.27 -7.20 11.03
CA ALA A 105 -1.92 -7.25 11.57
C ALA A 105 -0.99 -6.25 10.85
N VAL A 106 -1.02 -6.22 9.51
CA VAL A 106 -0.20 -5.28 8.74
C VAL A 106 -0.61 -3.84 9.02
N LEU A 107 -1.91 -3.53 9.04
CA LEU A 107 -2.40 -2.18 9.35
C LEU A 107 -1.95 -1.69 10.74
N ALA A 108 -1.94 -2.58 11.74
CA ALA A 108 -1.44 -2.24 13.08
C ALA A 108 0.05 -1.91 13.06
N ASP A 109 0.84 -2.65 12.28
CA ASP A 109 2.30 -2.50 12.19
C ASP A 109 2.73 -1.26 11.40
N VAL A 110 1.98 -0.88 10.35
CA VAL A 110 2.34 0.22 9.44
C VAL A 110 1.77 1.57 9.84
N ALA A 111 1.11 1.64 11.00
CA ALA A 111 0.49 2.86 11.50
C ALA A 111 1.50 4.02 11.64
N GLY A 112 1.04 5.25 11.37
CA GLY A 112 1.83 6.48 11.53
C GLY A 112 2.55 6.97 10.28
N HIS A 113 2.53 6.24 9.17
CA HIS A 113 3.05 6.76 7.90
C HIS A 113 2.08 7.81 7.30
N PRO A 114 2.56 8.99 6.86
CA PRO A 114 1.67 10.09 6.43
C PRO A 114 0.79 9.75 5.23
N PHE A 115 1.19 8.79 4.39
CA PHE A 115 0.48 8.39 3.17
C PHE A 115 -0.17 7.01 3.24
N ILE A 116 -0.43 6.49 4.45
CA ILE A 116 -1.17 5.25 4.69
C ILE A 116 -2.36 5.55 5.59
N THR A 117 -3.51 4.91 5.36
CA THR A 117 -4.65 4.98 6.28
C THR A 117 -4.32 4.25 7.58
N ASN A 118 -4.53 4.90 8.74
CA ASN A 118 -4.22 4.28 10.02
C ASN A 118 -5.39 3.43 10.52
N LEU A 119 -5.04 2.31 11.15
CA LEU A 119 -5.96 1.53 11.97
C LEU A 119 -6.04 2.19 13.36
N GLN A 120 -7.21 2.71 13.72
CA GLN A 120 -7.47 3.31 15.01
C GLN A 120 -7.86 2.27 16.07
N ALA A 121 -8.60 1.24 15.65
CA ALA A 121 -8.99 0.12 16.49
C ALA A 121 -9.51 -1.05 15.63
N SER A 122 -9.53 -2.25 16.23
CA SER A 122 -10.26 -3.40 15.72
C SER A 122 -11.04 -4.05 16.85
N PHE A 123 -12.19 -4.61 16.54
CA PHE A 123 -13.02 -5.36 17.48
C PHE A 123 -13.96 -6.29 16.72
N SER A 124 -14.58 -7.21 17.44
CA SER A 124 -15.60 -8.11 16.87
C SER A 124 -16.83 -8.16 17.74
N ASP A 125 -17.96 -8.50 17.13
CA ASP A 125 -19.13 -8.97 17.83
C ASP A 125 -19.41 -10.45 17.46
N ARG A 126 -20.61 -10.92 17.77
CA ARG A 126 -21.01 -12.30 17.46
C ARG A 126 -20.85 -12.62 15.98
N ASP A 127 -21.32 -11.73 15.10
CA ASP A 127 -21.52 -12.04 13.67
C ASP A 127 -20.53 -11.34 12.73
N ARG A 128 -19.79 -10.33 13.23
CA ARG A 128 -19.00 -9.41 12.40
C ARG A 128 -17.65 -9.09 13.01
N LEU A 129 -16.72 -8.71 12.12
CA LEU A 129 -15.43 -8.12 12.46
C LEU A 129 -15.45 -6.66 12.02
N TYR A 130 -14.75 -5.80 12.77
CA TYR A 130 -14.73 -4.36 12.57
C TYR A 130 -13.30 -3.83 12.57
N LEU A 131 -12.97 -3.01 11.58
CA LEU A 131 -11.75 -2.20 11.55
C LEU A 131 -12.16 -0.73 11.53
N VAL A 132 -11.73 0.03 12.53
CA VAL A 132 -11.92 1.48 12.61
C VAL A 132 -10.71 2.12 11.97
N LEU A 133 -10.90 2.80 10.85
CA LEU A 133 -9.84 3.40 10.03
C LEU A 133 -10.00 4.92 10.00
N ASP A 134 -8.91 5.62 9.67
CA ASP A 134 -9.01 7.03 9.30
C ASP A 134 -10.05 7.23 8.20
N TYR A 135 -10.91 8.24 8.37
CA TYR A 135 -11.76 8.69 7.27
C TYR A 135 -10.97 9.63 6.35
N VAL A 136 -10.92 9.32 5.08
CA VAL A 136 -10.19 10.08 4.05
C VAL A 136 -11.21 10.71 3.11
N PRO A 137 -11.52 12.02 3.23
CA PRO A 137 -12.75 12.61 2.68
C PRO A 137 -12.74 12.84 1.16
N GLY A 138 -11.57 12.90 0.52
CA GLY A 138 -11.45 13.25 -0.90
C GLY A 138 -11.83 12.12 -1.86
N GLY A 139 -12.09 10.91 -1.35
CA GLY A 139 -12.43 9.76 -2.21
C GLY A 139 -11.25 9.23 -3.01
N GLU A 140 -11.52 8.35 -3.96
CA GLU A 140 -10.51 7.65 -4.76
C GLU A 140 -9.87 8.57 -5.81
N ILE A 141 -8.54 8.47 -5.99
CA ILE A 141 -7.82 9.18 -7.06
C ILE A 141 -8.32 8.74 -8.44
N PHE A 142 -8.86 7.52 -8.53
CA PHE A 142 -9.52 7.01 -9.72
C PHE A 142 -10.62 7.93 -10.25
N SER A 143 -11.46 8.48 -9.36
CA SER A 143 -12.53 9.41 -9.74
C SER A 143 -11.99 10.69 -10.38
N TYR A 144 -10.87 11.21 -9.87
CA TYR A 144 -10.19 12.37 -10.45
C TYR A 144 -9.54 12.04 -11.79
N LEU A 145 -8.89 10.86 -11.89
CA LEU A 145 -8.32 10.38 -13.16
C LEU A 145 -9.40 10.27 -14.24
N ARG A 146 -10.57 9.74 -13.92
CA ARG A 146 -11.73 9.66 -14.82
C ARG A 146 -12.25 11.06 -15.21
N LYS A 147 -12.35 11.97 -14.23
CA LYS A 147 -12.81 13.34 -14.45
C LYS A 147 -11.87 14.12 -15.36
N TYR A 148 -10.57 14.05 -15.13
CA TYR A 148 -9.55 14.75 -15.91
C TYR A 148 -9.11 13.98 -17.15
N ARG A 149 -9.56 12.74 -17.31
CA ARG A 149 -9.18 11.75 -18.34
C ARG A 149 -7.73 11.26 -18.22
N ARG A 150 -6.82 12.09 -17.81
CA ARG A 150 -5.42 11.80 -17.52
C ARG A 150 -4.84 12.91 -16.66
N PHE A 151 -3.74 12.64 -16.03
CA PHE A 151 -2.96 13.66 -15.31
C PHE A 151 -1.83 14.17 -16.20
N ASP A 152 -1.44 15.43 -16.02
CA ASP A 152 -0.16 15.90 -16.53
C ASP A 152 1.01 15.24 -15.78
N GLU A 153 2.22 15.40 -16.34
CA GLU A 153 3.38 14.72 -15.78
C GLU A 153 3.78 15.24 -14.39
N GLN A 154 3.45 16.49 -14.05
CA GLN A 154 3.75 17.06 -12.74
C GLN A 154 2.87 16.40 -11.67
N ILE A 155 1.57 16.27 -11.94
CA ILE A 155 0.61 15.60 -11.06
C ILE A 155 0.97 14.12 -10.92
N ALA A 156 1.26 13.44 -12.04
CA ALA A 156 1.65 12.03 -12.03
C ALA A 156 2.95 11.79 -11.24
N ARG A 157 3.96 12.66 -11.40
CA ARG A 157 5.22 12.63 -10.67
C ARG A 157 5.02 12.83 -9.18
N PHE A 158 4.19 13.78 -8.78
CA PHE A 158 3.90 14.07 -7.38
C PHE A 158 3.31 12.85 -6.67
N TYR A 159 2.24 12.28 -7.21
CA TYR A 159 1.62 11.11 -6.60
C TYR A 159 2.49 9.85 -6.68
N ALA A 160 3.21 9.66 -7.78
CA ALA A 160 4.19 8.59 -7.88
C ALA A 160 5.28 8.70 -6.81
N ALA A 161 5.75 9.93 -6.51
CA ALA A 161 6.74 10.16 -5.46
C ALA A 161 6.19 9.81 -4.06
N GLU A 162 4.95 10.17 -3.75
CA GLU A 162 4.32 9.76 -2.49
C GLU A 162 4.22 8.23 -2.38
N ILE A 163 3.85 7.55 -3.48
CA ILE A 163 3.80 6.08 -3.51
C ILE A 163 5.19 5.46 -3.32
N VAL A 164 6.25 6.04 -3.92
CA VAL A 164 7.63 5.59 -3.69
C VAL A 164 7.97 5.64 -2.19
N LEU A 165 7.59 6.70 -1.47
CA LEU A 165 7.80 6.80 -0.02
C LEU A 165 7.03 5.72 0.75
N VAL A 166 5.81 5.40 0.34
CA VAL A 166 5.03 4.30 0.93
C VAL A 166 5.71 2.96 0.68
N LEU A 167 6.11 2.67 -0.57
CA LEU A 167 6.75 1.40 -0.90
C LEU A 167 8.11 1.25 -0.21
N GLU A 168 8.93 2.31 -0.12
CA GLU A 168 10.16 2.30 0.68
C GLU A 168 9.88 1.93 2.14
N TYR A 169 8.84 2.53 2.74
CA TYR A 169 8.45 2.24 4.11
C TYR A 169 8.02 0.79 4.29
N LEU A 170 7.14 0.27 3.43
CA LEU A 170 6.64 -1.10 3.51
C LEU A 170 7.73 -2.13 3.26
N HIS A 171 8.55 -1.93 2.24
CA HIS A 171 9.56 -2.89 1.81
C HIS A 171 10.79 -2.90 2.72
N GLU A 172 11.30 -1.71 3.07
CA GLU A 172 12.59 -1.57 3.74
C GLU A 172 12.47 -1.34 5.25
N LYS A 173 11.47 -0.55 5.71
CA LYS A 173 11.33 -0.20 7.12
C LYS A 173 10.42 -1.16 7.89
N GLN A 174 9.46 -1.78 7.21
CA GLN A 174 8.50 -2.70 7.80
C GLN A 174 8.85 -4.19 7.59
N GLY A 175 10.11 -4.48 7.26
CA GLY A 175 10.60 -5.85 7.16
C GLY A 175 10.01 -6.65 5.99
N GLY A 176 9.87 -6.02 4.82
CA GLY A 176 9.45 -6.70 3.59
C GLY A 176 7.95 -6.97 3.51
N VAL A 177 7.13 -5.95 3.75
CA VAL A 177 5.69 -6.03 3.49
C VAL A 177 5.44 -5.78 2.01
N ALA A 178 4.89 -6.77 1.29
CA ALA A 178 4.37 -6.62 -0.07
C ALA A 178 2.91 -6.20 -0.01
N TYR A 179 2.55 -5.11 -0.70
CA TYR A 179 1.19 -4.57 -0.72
C TYR A 179 0.27 -5.33 -1.69
N ARG A 180 0.73 -5.59 -2.93
CA ARG A 180 0.15 -6.51 -3.93
C ARG A 180 -1.18 -6.09 -4.59
N ASP A 181 -1.73 -4.92 -4.29
CA ASP A 181 -2.94 -4.39 -4.95
C ASP A 181 -2.87 -2.88 -5.20
N LEU A 182 -1.70 -2.40 -5.65
CA LEU A 182 -1.53 -1.00 -6.00
C LEU A 182 -2.30 -0.68 -7.28
N LYS A 183 -3.27 0.24 -7.16
CA LYS A 183 -4.14 0.72 -8.23
C LYS A 183 -4.81 2.04 -7.82
N PRO A 184 -5.39 2.82 -8.77
CA PRO A 184 -5.98 4.12 -8.45
C PRO A 184 -7.15 4.07 -7.46
N GLU A 185 -7.91 2.98 -7.41
CA GLU A 185 -9.04 2.80 -6.49
C GLU A 185 -8.60 2.70 -5.03
N ASN A 186 -7.38 2.21 -4.78
CA ASN A 186 -6.83 2.06 -3.43
C ASN A 186 -6.05 3.28 -2.94
N LEU A 187 -5.99 4.34 -3.73
CA LEU A 187 -5.37 5.62 -3.41
C LEU A 187 -6.47 6.64 -3.14
N LEU A 188 -6.67 6.97 -1.86
CA LEU A 188 -7.62 8.01 -1.47
C LEU A 188 -6.91 9.36 -1.34
N LEU A 189 -7.61 10.46 -1.60
CA LEU A 189 -7.08 11.80 -1.35
C LEU A 189 -7.58 12.34 0.00
N ASP A 190 -6.67 12.85 0.80
CA ASP A 190 -7.07 13.58 2.00
C ASP A 190 -7.48 15.02 1.67
N LYS A 191 -7.91 15.78 2.70
CA LYS A 191 -8.39 17.17 2.54
C LYS A 191 -7.34 18.12 1.96
N ASP A 192 -6.06 17.81 2.12
CA ASP A 192 -4.94 18.63 1.66
C ASP A 192 -4.38 18.13 0.31
N GLY A 193 -5.02 17.14 -0.30
CA GLY A 193 -4.69 16.60 -1.62
C GLY A 193 -3.54 15.60 -1.64
N HIS A 194 -3.11 15.09 -0.50
CA HIS A 194 -2.14 14.01 -0.39
C HIS A 194 -2.82 12.64 -0.48
N ILE A 195 -2.09 11.63 -0.98
CA ILE A 195 -2.64 10.28 -0.99
C ILE A 195 -2.69 9.65 0.41
N LYS A 196 -3.62 8.73 0.56
CA LYS A 196 -3.69 7.74 1.63
C LYS A 196 -3.90 6.38 1.00
N LEU A 197 -2.88 5.52 1.07
CA LEU A 197 -3.01 4.13 0.62
C LEU A 197 -3.97 3.39 1.55
N ALA A 198 -5.02 2.81 0.98
CA ALA A 198 -6.08 2.09 1.68
C ALA A 198 -6.09 0.61 1.26
N ASP A 199 -6.94 -0.17 1.89
CA ASP A 199 -7.20 -1.60 1.61
C ASP A 199 -5.96 -2.50 1.59
N PHE A 200 -5.55 -2.95 2.75
CA PHE A 200 -4.44 -3.87 2.95
C PHE A 200 -4.85 -5.37 2.89
N GLY A 201 -6.02 -5.68 2.32
CA GLY A 201 -6.57 -7.03 2.26
C GLY A 201 -5.69 -8.06 1.54
N PHE A 202 -4.82 -7.61 0.63
CA PHE A 202 -3.82 -8.46 -0.03
C PHE A 202 -2.40 -8.26 0.49
N ALA A 203 -2.18 -7.35 1.44
CA ALA A 203 -0.85 -7.10 1.97
C ALA A 203 -0.33 -8.31 2.75
N LYS A 204 0.98 -8.58 2.62
CA LYS A 204 1.62 -9.70 3.31
C LYS A 204 3.04 -9.36 3.73
N ARG A 205 3.36 -9.60 4.99
CA ARG A 205 4.74 -9.56 5.47
C ARG A 205 5.45 -10.83 4.99
N LEU A 206 6.44 -10.67 4.14
CA LEU A 206 7.22 -11.78 3.59
C LEU A 206 8.47 -12.03 4.44
N GLY A 207 9.12 -10.95 4.91
CA GLY A 207 10.36 -11.05 5.67
C GLY A 207 11.56 -11.47 4.80
N TYR A 208 12.64 -11.83 5.49
CA TYR A 208 13.89 -12.28 4.86
C TYR A 208 14.35 -13.59 5.49
N LYS A 209 14.91 -14.47 4.67
CA LYS A 209 15.59 -15.69 5.10
C LYS A 209 16.95 -15.74 4.40
N ASP A 210 18.04 -15.87 5.17
CA ASP A 210 19.41 -15.85 4.65
C ASP A 210 19.68 -14.65 3.73
N ASP A 211 19.27 -13.44 4.17
CA ASP A 211 19.35 -12.16 3.44
C ASP A 211 18.59 -12.12 2.10
N ARG A 212 17.73 -13.09 1.85
CA ARG A 212 16.87 -13.14 0.66
C ARG A 212 15.41 -12.90 1.02
N PRO A 213 14.67 -12.12 0.23
CA PRO A 213 13.23 -11.97 0.44
C PRO A 213 12.53 -13.34 0.35
N VAL A 214 11.65 -13.62 1.30
CA VAL A 214 10.81 -14.82 1.26
C VAL A 214 9.76 -14.66 0.17
N GLU A 215 9.54 -15.70 -0.63
CA GLU A 215 8.57 -15.70 -1.71
C GLU A 215 7.19 -16.16 -1.26
N THR A 216 6.17 -15.67 -1.94
CA THR A 216 4.79 -16.12 -1.82
C THR A 216 4.23 -16.50 -3.20
N TYR A 217 3.20 -17.36 -3.22
CA TYR A 217 2.66 -17.95 -4.46
C TYR A 217 1.16 -17.63 -4.64
N THR A 218 0.57 -16.85 -3.76
CA THR A 218 -0.86 -16.52 -3.82
C THR A 218 -1.15 -15.63 -5.03
N LEU A 219 -1.97 -16.11 -5.98
CA LEU A 219 -2.48 -15.27 -7.06
C LEU A 219 -3.54 -14.32 -6.51
N CYS A 220 -3.20 -13.06 -6.37
CA CYS A 220 -4.08 -12.00 -5.88
C CYS A 220 -3.71 -10.66 -6.52
N GLY A 221 -4.62 -9.70 -6.47
CA GLY A 221 -4.47 -8.38 -7.07
C GLY A 221 -5.42 -8.19 -8.27
N THR A 222 -5.30 -7.03 -8.88
CA THR A 222 -6.12 -6.61 -10.04
C THR A 222 -5.43 -6.99 -11.34
N PRO A 223 -6.10 -7.64 -12.30
CA PRO A 223 -5.50 -8.24 -13.50
C PRO A 223 -4.51 -7.35 -14.24
N GLU A 224 -4.86 -6.09 -14.48
CA GLU A 224 -4.07 -5.11 -15.24
C GLU A 224 -2.74 -4.74 -14.58
N TYR A 225 -2.65 -4.93 -13.26
CA TYR A 225 -1.50 -4.55 -12.41
C TYR A 225 -0.62 -5.73 -12.00
N LEU A 226 -1.03 -6.97 -12.34
CA LEU A 226 -0.28 -8.16 -11.97
C LEU A 226 1.09 -8.22 -12.66
N ALA A 227 2.12 -8.50 -11.87
CA ALA A 227 3.46 -8.74 -12.40
C ALA A 227 3.55 -10.12 -13.10
N PRO A 228 4.42 -10.29 -14.12
CA PRO A 228 4.55 -11.54 -14.87
C PRO A 228 4.84 -12.77 -14.00
N GLU A 229 5.64 -12.61 -12.94
CA GLU A 229 5.98 -13.70 -12.02
C GLU A 229 4.77 -14.18 -11.20
N VAL A 230 3.78 -13.32 -10.93
CA VAL A 230 2.52 -13.70 -10.28
C VAL A 230 1.67 -14.54 -11.22
N ILE A 231 1.54 -14.12 -12.48
CA ILE A 231 0.80 -14.83 -13.53
C ILE A 231 1.41 -16.22 -13.78
N HIS A 232 2.75 -16.30 -13.80
CA HIS A 232 3.46 -17.55 -14.00
C HIS A 232 3.53 -18.46 -12.76
N ASN A 233 3.04 -17.99 -11.61
CA ASN A 233 3.14 -18.70 -10.32
C ASN A 233 4.59 -19.13 -9.97
N LYS A 234 5.58 -18.26 -10.28
CA LYS A 234 7.02 -18.53 -10.05
C LYS A 234 7.53 -18.06 -8.68
N GLY A 235 6.62 -17.77 -7.76
CA GLY A 235 6.96 -17.09 -6.53
C GLY A 235 7.22 -15.60 -6.75
N HIS A 236 6.74 -14.77 -5.83
CA HIS A 236 6.90 -13.32 -5.92
C HIS A 236 7.23 -12.69 -4.58
N THR A 237 7.81 -11.50 -4.63
CA THR A 237 8.27 -10.72 -3.49
C THR A 237 7.66 -9.32 -3.54
N THR A 238 8.18 -8.38 -2.74
CA THR A 238 7.86 -6.94 -2.82
C THR A 238 8.11 -6.33 -4.20
N ALA A 239 8.88 -6.99 -5.07
CA ALA A 239 9.16 -6.53 -6.43
C ALA A 239 7.91 -6.32 -7.29
N VAL A 240 6.79 -6.99 -6.97
CA VAL A 240 5.52 -6.84 -7.69
C VAL A 240 4.90 -5.45 -7.53
N ASP A 241 5.15 -4.77 -6.41
CA ASP A 241 4.64 -3.43 -6.16
C ASP A 241 5.31 -2.38 -7.06
N TRP A 242 6.60 -2.57 -7.37
CA TRP A 242 7.31 -1.72 -8.32
C TRP A 242 6.79 -1.89 -9.76
N TRP A 243 6.48 -3.12 -10.16
CA TRP A 243 5.79 -3.37 -11.43
C TRP A 243 4.45 -2.62 -11.49
N ALA A 244 3.62 -2.78 -10.45
CA ALA A 244 2.33 -2.12 -10.36
C ALA A 244 2.46 -0.58 -10.38
N LEU A 245 3.50 0.00 -9.76
CA LEU A 245 3.78 1.42 -9.85
C LEU A 245 4.08 1.87 -11.30
N GLY A 246 4.80 1.05 -12.07
CA GLY A 246 5.03 1.32 -13.49
C GLY A 246 3.72 1.37 -14.30
N ILE A 247 2.83 0.41 -14.07
CA ILE A 247 1.48 0.39 -14.68
C ILE A 247 0.68 1.63 -14.26
N LEU A 248 0.72 2.01 -13.00
CA LEU A 248 -0.02 3.13 -12.45
C LEU A 248 0.47 4.48 -13.02
N ILE A 249 1.79 4.71 -13.13
CA ILE A 249 2.32 5.93 -13.75
C ILE A 249 1.88 6.00 -15.22
N TYR A 250 1.93 4.88 -15.95
CA TYR A 250 1.41 4.84 -17.32
C TYR A 250 -0.07 5.25 -17.36
N GLU A 251 -0.91 4.69 -16.48
CA GLU A 251 -2.33 5.01 -16.45
C GLU A 251 -2.59 6.47 -16.03
N PHE A 252 -1.84 7.03 -15.12
CA PHE A 252 -1.93 8.46 -14.79
C PHE A 252 -1.70 9.35 -16.02
N LEU A 253 -0.70 9.01 -16.83
CA LEU A 253 -0.31 9.81 -17.99
C LEU A 253 -1.20 9.63 -19.23
N THR A 254 -1.83 8.46 -19.39
CA THR A 254 -2.62 8.12 -20.59
C THR A 254 -4.13 8.05 -20.32
N GLY A 255 -4.53 7.76 -19.06
CA GLY A 255 -5.92 7.55 -18.66
C GLY A 255 -6.39 6.10 -18.77
N TYR A 256 -5.51 5.17 -19.14
CA TYR A 256 -5.80 3.73 -19.26
C TYR A 256 -4.51 2.91 -19.01
N PRO A 257 -4.63 1.65 -18.54
CA PRO A 257 -3.46 0.81 -18.30
C PRO A 257 -2.86 0.31 -19.64
N PRO A 258 -1.55 -0.03 -19.69
CA PRO A 258 -0.87 -0.45 -20.92
C PRO A 258 -1.36 -1.80 -21.46
N PHE A 259 -1.92 -2.63 -20.59
CA PHE A 259 -2.45 -3.95 -20.91
C PHE A 259 -3.92 -3.99 -20.53
N TRP A 260 -4.80 -4.08 -21.53
CA TRP A 260 -6.22 -4.10 -21.30
C TRP A 260 -6.97 -5.00 -22.28
N HIS A 261 -7.94 -5.74 -21.78
CA HIS A 261 -8.88 -6.54 -22.57
C HIS A 261 -10.11 -6.88 -21.71
N GLN A 262 -11.28 -7.14 -22.33
CA GLN A 262 -12.47 -7.57 -21.59
C GLN A 262 -12.31 -8.93 -20.89
N ASN A 263 -11.47 -9.82 -21.44
CA ASN A 263 -11.15 -11.12 -20.85
C ASN A 263 -9.82 -11.01 -20.08
N PRO A 264 -9.81 -11.28 -18.76
CA PRO A 264 -8.58 -11.24 -17.96
C PRO A 264 -7.45 -12.17 -18.46
N ILE A 265 -7.80 -13.30 -19.09
CA ILE A 265 -6.79 -14.23 -19.65
C ILE A 265 -5.99 -13.54 -20.77
N GLU A 266 -6.64 -12.72 -21.59
CA GLU A 266 -5.96 -11.97 -22.65
C GLU A 266 -5.09 -10.83 -22.09
N ILE A 267 -5.48 -10.24 -20.93
CA ILE A 267 -4.61 -9.30 -20.19
C ILE A 267 -3.34 -10.03 -19.74
N TYR A 268 -3.47 -11.21 -19.16
CA TYR A 268 -2.32 -12.01 -18.71
C TYR A 268 -1.36 -12.35 -19.84
N LYS A 269 -1.88 -12.74 -21.01
CA LYS A 269 -1.05 -12.98 -22.20
C LYS A 269 -0.30 -11.72 -22.63
N GLN A 270 -0.98 -10.56 -22.66
CA GLN A 270 -0.35 -9.30 -23.03
C GLN A 270 0.78 -8.95 -22.07
N ILE A 271 0.57 -9.06 -20.75
CA ILE A 271 1.58 -8.77 -19.72
C ILE A 271 2.84 -9.62 -19.89
N VAL A 272 2.67 -10.91 -20.25
CA VAL A 272 3.77 -11.86 -20.38
C VAL A 272 4.52 -11.72 -21.70
N GLU A 273 3.80 -11.43 -22.80
CA GLU A 273 4.31 -11.53 -24.17
C GLU A 273 4.67 -10.18 -24.80
N LYS A 274 4.05 -9.08 -24.33
CA LYS A 274 4.19 -7.77 -25.00
C LYS A 274 4.98 -6.78 -24.16
N PRO A 275 5.86 -5.97 -24.78
CA PRO A 275 6.44 -4.83 -24.11
C PRO A 275 5.38 -3.74 -23.89
N VAL A 276 5.63 -2.84 -22.94
CA VAL A 276 4.83 -1.62 -22.78
C VAL A 276 5.03 -0.74 -24.02
N VAL A 277 3.93 -0.39 -24.68
CA VAL A 277 3.89 0.47 -25.87
C VAL A 277 3.26 1.80 -25.48
N PHE A 278 3.88 2.90 -25.87
CA PHE A 278 3.37 4.25 -25.57
C PHE A 278 2.58 4.79 -26.77
N PRO A 279 1.48 5.51 -26.53
CA PRO A 279 0.75 6.20 -27.60
C PRO A 279 1.58 7.36 -28.17
N GLN A 280 1.24 7.80 -29.37
CA GLN A 280 1.84 9.02 -29.94
C GLN A 280 1.31 10.28 -29.24
N GLU A 281 0.02 10.26 -28.87
CA GLU A 281 -0.64 11.29 -28.09
C GLU A 281 -1.33 10.64 -26.86
N PRO A 282 -1.17 11.21 -25.65
CA PRO A 282 -0.43 12.43 -25.33
C PRO A 282 1.09 12.26 -25.44
N HIS A 283 1.81 13.34 -25.64
CA HIS A 283 3.26 13.33 -25.51
C HIS A 283 3.67 12.94 -24.09
N ILE A 284 4.50 11.93 -23.97
CA ILE A 284 5.08 11.42 -22.72
C ILE A 284 6.58 11.63 -22.81
N SER A 285 7.18 12.22 -21.76
CA SER A 285 8.63 12.49 -21.76
C SER A 285 9.45 11.20 -21.84
N ASP A 286 10.70 11.32 -22.25
CA ASP A 286 11.61 10.16 -22.32
C ASP A 286 11.95 9.65 -20.93
N GLU A 287 12.02 10.52 -19.92
CA GLU A 287 12.19 10.16 -18.51
C GLU A 287 11.00 9.37 -17.95
N ALA A 288 9.78 9.76 -18.30
CA ALA A 288 8.58 9.02 -17.91
C ALA A 288 8.50 7.66 -18.61
N LYS A 289 8.83 7.59 -19.90
CA LYS A 289 8.91 6.31 -20.61
C LYS A 289 9.98 5.39 -20.05
N ASP A 290 11.13 5.95 -19.65
CA ASP A 290 12.24 5.18 -19.11
C ASP A 290 11.92 4.58 -17.74
N ILE A 291 11.36 5.39 -16.83
CA ILE A 291 10.99 4.87 -15.50
C ILE A 291 9.90 3.80 -15.58
N ILE A 292 8.89 3.99 -16.43
CA ILE A 292 7.83 3.00 -16.65
C ILE A 292 8.42 1.68 -17.16
N LYS A 293 9.30 1.71 -18.18
CA LYS A 293 9.98 0.52 -18.70
C LYS A 293 10.87 -0.15 -17.65
N SER A 294 11.55 0.66 -16.83
CA SER A 294 12.44 0.18 -15.76
C SER A 294 11.66 -0.54 -14.65
N PHE A 295 10.45 -0.08 -14.31
CA PHE A 295 9.53 -0.76 -13.40
C PHE A 295 8.87 -1.98 -14.07
N CYS A 296 8.44 -1.87 -15.33
CA CYS A 296 7.81 -2.96 -16.08
C CYS A 296 8.84 -3.91 -16.73
N THR A 297 10.02 -4.08 -16.11
CA THR A 297 11.01 -5.07 -16.53
C THR A 297 10.56 -6.47 -16.09
N ILE A 298 10.41 -7.40 -17.06
CA ILE A 298 9.96 -8.78 -16.82
C ILE A 298 10.91 -9.52 -15.87
N ASP A 299 12.23 -9.40 -16.12
CA ASP A 299 13.24 -9.96 -15.21
C ASP A 299 13.27 -9.13 -13.91
N ARG A 300 12.64 -9.66 -12.87
CA ARG A 300 12.55 -8.99 -11.57
C ARG A 300 13.92 -8.66 -10.96
N SER A 301 14.98 -9.39 -11.30
CA SER A 301 16.33 -9.11 -10.79
C SER A 301 16.93 -7.84 -11.38
N ARG A 302 16.39 -7.33 -12.49
CA ARG A 302 16.79 -6.10 -13.18
C ARG A 302 15.77 -4.98 -13.01
N ARG A 303 14.61 -5.27 -12.36
CA ARG A 303 13.52 -4.31 -12.15
C ARG A 303 13.97 -3.21 -11.21
N LEU A 304 13.74 -1.96 -11.60
CA LEU A 304 13.99 -0.79 -10.74
C LEU A 304 13.19 -0.92 -9.42
N GLY A 305 13.82 -0.56 -8.31
CA GLY A 305 13.30 -0.75 -6.95
C GLY A 305 13.61 -2.14 -6.34
N ASN A 306 13.85 -3.18 -7.18
CA ASN A 306 14.26 -4.50 -6.70
C ASN A 306 15.77 -4.77 -6.87
N ILE A 307 16.49 -3.91 -7.58
CA ILE A 307 17.95 -3.98 -7.71
C ILE A 307 18.65 -3.38 -6.48
N SER A 308 19.94 -3.63 -6.34
CA SER A 308 20.76 -3.05 -5.27
C SER A 308 20.57 -1.53 -5.17
N GLY A 309 20.34 -1.03 -3.97
CA GLY A 309 19.98 0.36 -3.69
C GLY A 309 18.48 0.63 -3.60
N GLY A 310 17.61 -0.36 -3.88
CA GLY A 310 16.17 -0.33 -3.58
C GLY A 310 15.47 0.97 -3.98
N ALA A 311 14.67 1.50 -3.06
CA ALA A 311 13.95 2.77 -3.25
C ALA A 311 14.89 3.98 -3.46
N GLY A 312 16.12 3.93 -2.95
CA GLY A 312 17.10 5.00 -3.18
C GLY A 312 17.44 5.16 -4.67
N ARG A 313 17.52 4.05 -5.42
CA ARG A 313 17.72 4.08 -6.87
C ARG A 313 16.51 4.64 -7.60
N VAL A 314 15.32 4.33 -7.13
CA VAL A 314 14.07 4.89 -7.67
C VAL A 314 14.05 6.40 -7.48
N LYS A 315 14.35 6.88 -6.29
CA LYS A 315 14.39 8.33 -5.95
C LYS A 315 15.42 9.11 -6.78
N ALA A 316 16.51 8.46 -7.17
CA ALA A 316 17.57 9.06 -7.99
C ALA A 316 17.26 9.06 -9.50
N HIS A 317 16.14 8.47 -9.94
CA HIS A 317 15.78 8.41 -11.35
C HIS A 317 15.44 9.80 -11.91
N PRO A 318 15.84 10.16 -13.15
CA PRO A 318 15.59 11.47 -13.77
C PRO A 318 14.12 11.90 -13.76
N PHE A 319 13.17 10.97 -13.85
CA PHE A 319 11.73 11.27 -13.73
C PHE A 319 11.38 12.01 -12.44
N PHE A 320 12.10 11.76 -11.34
CA PHE A 320 11.89 12.42 -10.05
C PHE A 320 12.82 13.63 -9.83
N HIS A 321 13.49 14.12 -10.88
CA HIS A 321 14.31 15.30 -10.74
C HIS A 321 13.52 16.49 -10.18
N GLY A 322 14.09 17.18 -9.17
CA GLY A 322 13.47 18.31 -8.48
C GLY A 322 12.52 17.93 -7.34
N VAL A 323 12.26 16.65 -7.08
CA VAL A 323 11.46 16.22 -5.91
C VAL A 323 12.29 16.37 -4.64
N ASN A 324 11.81 17.19 -3.71
CA ASN A 324 12.34 17.24 -2.35
C ASN A 324 11.63 16.19 -1.49
N TRP A 325 12.26 15.05 -1.29
CA TRP A 325 11.69 13.89 -0.59
C TRP A 325 11.37 14.15 0.88
N GLU A 326 12.17 14.99 1.56
CA GLU A 326 11.94 15.35 2.96
C GLU A 326 10.73 16.27 3.11
N ASP A 327 10.62 17.28 2.25
CA ASP A 327 9.47 18.20 2.23
C ASP A 327 8.19 17.44 1.88
N LEU A 328 8.26 16.50 0.92
CA LEU A 328 7.13 15.67 0.52
C LEU A 328 6.67 14.78 1.69
N LEU A 329 7.60 14.04 2.32
CA LEU A 329 7.27 13.20 3.47
C LEU A 329 6.69 13.99 4.64
N SER A 330 7.19 15.21 4.86
CA SER A 330 6.71 16.12 5.89
C SER A 330 5.44 16.89 5.49
N ARG A 331 4.92 16.68 4.27
CA ARG A 331 3.70 17.31 3.75
C ARG A 331 3.73 18.84 3.85
N ARG A 332 4.90 19.45 3.56
CA ARG A 332 5.08 20.92 3.68
C ARG A 332 4.28 21.72 2.66
N GLN A 333 3.88 21.11 1.57
CA GLN A 333 3.04 21.73 0.54
C GLN A 333 1.81 20.85 0.29
N PRO A 334 0.66 21.44 -0.04
CA PRO A 334 -0.52 20.66 -0.39
C PRO A 334 -0.30 19.87 -1.69
N GLY A 335 -1.10 18.84 -1.88
CA GLY A 335 -1.12 18.07 -3.12
C GLY A 335 -1.68 18.88 -4.30
N PRO A 336 -1.45 18.44 -5.53
CA PRO A 336 -1.85 19.16 -6.74
C PRO A 336 -3.38 19.15 -7.00
N ILE A 337 -4.09 18.20 -6.40
CA ILE A 337 -5.54 18.08 -6.50
C ILE A 337 -6.13 18.24 -5.10
N ILE A 338 -6.82 19.35 -4.87
CA ILE A 338 -7.49 19.61 -3.58
C ILE A 338 -8.94 19.19 -3.69
N PRO A 339 -9.39 18.21 -2.90
CA PRO A 339 -10.78 17.79 -2.86
C PRO A 339 -11.69 18.92 -2.34
N PRO A 340 -12.94 19.04 -2.83
CA PRO A 340 -13.87 20.09 -2.43
C PRO A 340 -14.57 19.76 -1.10
N ILE A 341 -13.82 19.63 -0.01
CA ILE A 341 -14.33 19.23 1.31
C ILE A 341 -14.81 20.44 2.09
N ARG A 342 -16.03 20.39 2.62
CA ARG A 342 -16.68 21.49 3.36
C ARG A 342 -16.60 21.31 4.87
N TYR A 343 -16.66 20.07 5.37
CA TYR A 343 -16.60 19.75 6.80
C TYR A 343 -16.00 18.35 7.00
N PRO A 344 -15.58 17.96 8.21
CA PRO A 344 -14.82 16.71 8.43
C PRO A 344 -15.49 15.42 7.94
N GLY A 345 -16.83 15.34 8.05
CA GLY A 345 -17.62 14.19 7.60
C GLY A 345 -18.24 14.35 6.21
N ASP A 346 -17.77 15.33 5.41
CA ASP A 346 -18.28 15.51 4.05
C ASP A 346 -17.92 14.34 3.14
N ALA A 347 -18.92 13.64 2.64
CA ALA A 347 -18.76 12.44 1.81
C ALA A 347 -19.21 12.65 0.36
N GLN A 348 -19.21 13.90 -0.12
CA GLN A 348 -19.62 14.21 -1.50
C GLN A 348 -18.70 13.61 -2.58
N CYS A 349 -17.47 13.22 -2.21
CA CYS A 349 -16.52 12.59 -3.11
C CYS A 349 -16.69 11.08 -3.22
N PHE A 350 -17.70 10.50 -2.56
CA PHE A 350 -18.03 9.08 -2.62
C PHE A 350 -19.38 8.86 -3.31
N ASP A 351 -19.48 7.79 -4.08
CA ASP A 351 -20.73 7.36 -4.70
C ASP A 351 -21.79 7.01 -3.66
N MET A 352 -23.04 7.03 -4.09
CA MET A 352 -24.18 6.62 -3.25
C MET A 352 -24.34 5.10 -3.33
N TYR A 353 -24.32 4.46 -2.17
CA TYR A 353 -24.54 3.01 -2.04
C TYR A 353 -25.83 2.74 -1.26
N PRO A 354 -26.54 1.64 -1.59
CA PRO A 354 -27.65 1.19 -0.77
C PRO A 354 -27.18 0.83 0.63
N GLU A 355 -27.96 1.20 1.63
CA GLU A 355 -27.68 0.82 3.00
C GLU A 355 -27.92 -0.68 3.23
N ASP A 356 -27.27 -1.25 4.26
CA ASP A 356 -27.40 -2.68 4.61
C ASP A 356 -28.85 -2.95 5.11
N ASP A 357 -29.57 -3.84 4.46
CA ASP A 357 -30.91 -4.26 4.85
C ASP A 357 -30.92 -5.29 6.00
N GLY A 358 -29.75 -5.62 6.51
CA GLY A 358 -29.56 -6.57 7.61
C GLY A 358 -29.75 -8.05 7.24
N LYS A 359 -30.06 -8.34 5.97
CA LYS A 359 -30.19 -9.71 5.50
C LYS A 359 -28.83 -10.36 5.25
N GLY A 360 -28.73 -11.65 5.51
CA GLY A 360 -27.54 -12.44 5.29
C GLY A 360 -27.60 -13.79 6.00
N ASP A 361 -26.58 -14.61 5.77
CA ASP A 361 -26.45 -15.90 6.44
C ASP A 361 -26.26 -15.69 7.95
N VAL A 362 -26.93 -16.52 8.75
CA VAL A 362 -26.83 -16.47 10.21
C VAL A 362 -25.50 -17.14 10.65
N TYR A 363 -24.76 -16.47 11.52
CA TYR A 363 -23.60 -17.05 12.17
C TYR A 363 -24.04 -17.98 13.29
N THR A 364 -24.09 -19.29 12.99
CA THR A 364 -24.62 -20.31 13.90
C THR A 364 -23.64 -20.62 15.04
N ALA A 365 -24.12 -21.21 16.13
CA ALA A 365 -23.27 -21.69 17.22
C ALA A 365 -22.25 -22.75 16.76
N GLU A 366 -22.58 -23.54 15.74
CA GLU A 366 -21.67 -24.52 15.14
C GLU A 366 -20.48 -23.80 14.43
N LEU A 367 -20.77 -22.76 13.64
CA LEU A 367 -19.73 -21.95 13.02
C LEU A 367 -18.87 -21.26 14.07
N ALA A 368 -19.47 -20.70 15.13
CA ALA A 368 -18.75 -20.06 16.22
C ALA A 368 -17.77 -21.02 16.89
N ASN A 369 -18.23 -22.20 17.29
CA ASN A 369 -17.38 -23.23 17.92
C ASN A 369 -16.22 -23.65 17.05
N LYS A 370 -16.37 -23.62 15.73
CA LYS A 370 -15.32 -24.03 14.78
C LYS A 370 -14.34 -22.92 14.44
N TYR A 371 -14.83 -21.68 14.34
CA TYR A 371 -14.05 -20.58 13.70
C TYR A 371 -13.73 -19.40 14.61
N ASP A 372 -14.39 -19.18 15.76
CA ASP A 372 -14.14 -17.99 16.61
C ASP A 372 -12.70 -17.91 17.10
N GLN A 373 -12.01 -19.03 17.29
CA GLN A 373 -10.59 -19.07 17.63
C GLN A 373 -9.68 -18.32 16.63
N TYR A 374 -10.10 -18.16 15.38
CA TYR A 374 -9.36 -17.42 14.35
C TYR A 374 -9.61 -15.91 14.39
N PHE A 375 -10.56 -15.46 15.19
CA PHE A 375 -10.98 -14.06 15.31
C PHE A 375 -10.75 -13.47 16.70
N GLU A 376 -10.06 -14.18 17.59
CA GLU A 376 -9.75 -13.72 18.96
C GLU A 376 -8.88 -12.46 19.01
N ASP A 377 -8.10 -12.20 17.96
CA ASP A 377 -7.22 -11.04 17.87
C ASP A 377 -7.96 -9.74 17.44
N PHE A 378 -9.24 -9.80 17.09
CA PHE A 378 -10.04 -8.65 16.67
C PHE A 378 -10.63 -7.89 17.84
#